data_886c46d1c1e097144e134ae773b4f495
#
_entry.id   886c46d1c1e097144e134ae773b4f495
#
_cell.length_a   1.000
_cell.length_b   1.000
_cell.length_c   1.000
_cell.angle_alpha   90.00
_cell.angle_beta   90.00
_cell.angle_gamma   90.00
#
_symmetry.space_group_name_H-M   'P 1'
#
loop_
_entity.id
_entity.type
_entity.pdbx_description
1 polymer ?
#
loop_
_entity_poly.entity_id
_entity_poly.type
_entity_poly.pdbx_seq_one_letter_code
_entity_poly.pdbx_strand_id
1 'polypeptide(L)'
;MAATNLIDGRAIAEQLHAETAQRVAALQARGVQPGLVFVRVGEDPASRVYVGMKGKTSARLGLWSDTKVLPENTSEAELLALIRELNADKKVHGILVQAPLPKHIRQEVVYATVAPEKDVDGFHPINVGKLLLGDTTGFRPCTPAGVQEL
;
A
#
# COMPACT_ATOMS: atom_id res chain seq x y z
N MET A 1 -15.09 10.51 -38.94
CA MET A 1 -14.26 10.90 -37.79
C MET A 1 -13.92 9.60 -37.07
N ALA A 2 -12.63 9.31 -36.87
CA ALA A 2 -12.23 8.13 -36.10
C ALA A 2 -12.69 8.31 -34.64
N ALA A 3 -13.37 7.33 -34.08
CA ALA A 3 -13.74 7.36 -32.67
C ALA A 3 -12.44 7.36 -31.86
N THR A 4 -12.26 8.40 -31.03
CA THR A 4 -11.14 8.44 -30.11
C THR A 4 -11.42 7.41 -29.01
N ASN A 5 -10.58 6.39 -28.88
CA ASN A 5 -10.65 5.47 -27.76
C ASN A 5 -10.14 6.22 -26.51
N LEU A 6 -11.06 6.57 -25.63
CA LEU A 6 -10.73 7.20 -24.36
C LEU A 6 -10.40 6.08 -23.34
N ILE A 7 -9.24 6.18 -22.71
CA ILE A 7 -8.90 5.36 -21.54
C ILE A 7 -9.57 6.02 -20.31
N ASP A 8 -10.70 5.48 -19.88
CA ASP A 8 -11.43 5.98 -18.72
C ASP A 8 -10.94 5.29 -17.43
N GLY A 9 -9.81 5.79 -16.91
CA GLY A 9 -9.23 5.26 -15.67
C GLY A 9 -10.16 5.39 -14.46
N ARG A 10 -11.13 6.33 -14.47
CA ARG A 10 -12.11 6.44 -13.39
C ARG A 10 -13.11 5.29 -13.41
N ALA A 11 -13.63 4.96 -14.58
CA ALA A 11 -14.56 3.84 -14.74
C ALA A 11 -13.89 2.51 -14.35
N ILE A 12 -12.63 2.30 -14.80
CA ILE A 12 -11.83 1.12 -14.45
C ILE A 12 -11.60 1.05 -12.93
N ALA A 13 -11.22 2.17 -12.29
CA ALA A 13 -11.02 2.21 -10.85
C ALA A 13 -12.31 1.87 -10.07
N GLU A 14 -13.48 2.36 -10.49
CA GLU A 14 -14.75 2.04 -9.82
C GLU A 14 -15.12 0.55 -9.99
N GLN A 15 -14.84 -0.06 -11.12
CA GLN A 15 -15.01 -1.50 -11.31
C GLN A 15 -14.12 -2.29 -10.33
N LEU A 16 -12.82 -1.98 -10.27
CA LEU A 16 -11.87 -2.63 -9.35
C LEU A 16 -12.26 -2.41 -7.88
N HIS A 17 -12.79 -1.24 -7.54
CA HIS A 17 -13.31 -0.95 -6.21
C HIS A 17 -14.52 -1.85 -5.88
N ALA A 18 -15.44 -2.04 -6.81
CA ALA A 18 -16.62 -2.91 -6.60
C ALA A 18 -16.20 -4.37 -6.39
N GLU A 19 -15.27 -4.88 -7.19
CA GLU A 19 -14.72 -6.22 -7.04
C GLU A 19 -13.99 -6.38 -5.69
N THR A 20 -13.19 -5.39 -5.30
CA THR A 20 -12.48 -5.39 -4.03
C THR A 20 -13.45 -5.39 -2.85
N ALA A 21 -14.52 -4.57 -2.89
CA ALA A 21 -15.53 -4.54 -1.83
C ALA A 21 -16.22 -5.90 -1.64
N GLN A 22 -16.53 -6.60 -2.75
CA GLN A 22 -17.09 -7.95 -2.68
C GLN A 22 -16.12 -8.95 -2.01
N ARG A 23 -14.84 -8.88 -2.36
CA ARG A 23 -13.79 -9.74 -1.76
C ARG A 23 -13.61 -9.44 -0.27
N VAL A 24 -13.67 -8.16 0.12
CA VAL A 24 -13.61 -7.74 1.54
C VAL A 24 -14.83 -8.29 2.30
N ALA A 25 -16.04 -8.14 1.78
CA ALA A 25 -17.24 -8.67 2.39
C ALA A 25 -17.18 -10.20 2.58
N ALA A 26 -16.67 -10.92 1.58
CA ALA A 26 -16.48 -12.37 1.68
C ALA A 26 -15.48 -12.79 2.77
N LEU A 27 -14.42 -12.01 2.97
CA LEU A 27 -13.46 -12.24 4.08
C LEU A 27 -14.08 -11.92 5.43
N GLN A 28 -14.83 -10.82 5.54
CA GLN A 28 -15.54 -10.45 6.77
C GLN A 28 -16.58 -11.51 7.18
N ALA A 29 -17.31 -12.08 6.22
CA ALA A 29 -18.23 -13.19 6.48
C ALA A 29 -17.55 -14.44 7.04
N ARG A 30 -16.23 -14.57 6.82
CA ARG A 30 -15.38 -15.64 7.38
C ARG A 30 -14.66 -15.23 8.67
N GLY A 31 -15.01 -14.06 9.25
CA GLY A 31 -14.40 -13.53 10.47
C GLY A 31 -13.03 -12.87 10.27
N VAL A 32 -12.62 -12.60 9.02
CA VAL A 32 -11.34 -11.94 8.72
C VAL A 32 -11.62 -10.48 8.36
N GLN A 33 -11.15 -9.54 9.17
CA GLN A 33 -11.17 -8.11 8.87
C GLN A 33 -9.86 -7.71 8.19
N PRO A 34 -9.82 -7.47 6.87
CA PRO A 34 -8.59 -7.00 6.22
C PRO A 34 -8.15 -5.64 6.78
N GLY A 35 -6.86 -5.50 7.05
CA GLY A 35 -6.29 -4.32 7.69
C GLY A 35 -5.06 -3.79 6.98
N LEU A 36 -5.01 -2.48 6.74
CA LEU A 36 -3.89 -1.76 6.14
C LEU A 36 -3.36 -0.69 7.08
N VAL A 37 -2.05 -0.57 7.18
CA VAL A 37 -1.42 0.55 7.89
C VAL A 37 -0.60 1.37 6.91
N PHE A 38 -0.88 2.68 6.90
CA PHE A 38 -0.11 3.67 6.17
C PHE A 38 0.86 4.35 7.12
N VAL A 39 2.13 4.41 6.77
CA VAL A 39 3.16 5.09 7.55
C VAL A 39 3.65 6.29 6.75
N ARG A 40 3.68 7.46 7.36
CA ARG A 40 4.18 8.70 6.78
C ARG A 40 5.16 9.37 7.75
N VAL A 41 6.28 9.84 7.25
CA VAL A 41 7.26 10.62 8.01
C VAL A 41 7.28 12.04 7.47
N GLY A 42 7.14 13.02 8.36
CA GLY A 42 7.11 14.43 8.01
C GLY A 42 5.75 14.92 7.48
N GLU A 43 5.77 16.16 6.99
CA GLU A 43 4.56 16.93 6.63
C GLU A 43 4.47 17.24 5.13
N ASP A 44 5.10 16.40 4.26
CA ASP A 44 4.98 16.58 2.81
C ASP A 44 3.50 16.65 2.38
N PRO A 45 3.07 17.77 1.74
CA PRO A 45 1.67 17.98 1.41
C PRO A 45 1.09 16.94 0.45
N ALA A 46 1.89 16.47 -0.52
CA ALA A 46 1.45 15.46 -1.47
C ALA A 46 1.23 14.12 -0.78
N SER A 47 2.18 13.69 0.06
CA SER A 47 2.07 12.47 0.87
C SER A 47 0.84 12.49 1.78
N ARG A 48 0.54 13.66 2.39
CA ARG A 48 -0.65 13.83 3.23
C ARG A 48 -1.94 13.62 2.43
N VAL A 49 -2.03 14.18 1.23
CA VAL A 49 -3.20 14.02 0.34
C VAL A 49 -3.34 12.56 -0.08
N TYR A 50 -2.26 11.92 -0.54
CA TYR A 50 -2.31 10.53 -1.01
C TYR A 50 -2.68 9.56 0.11
N VAL A 51 -2.09 9.67 1.29
CA VAL A 51 -2.44 8.81 2.43
C VAL A 51 -3.89 9.05 2.86
N GLY A 52 -4.34 10.32 2.87
CA GLY A 52 -5.74 10.66 3.16
C GLY A 52 -6.73 10.05 2.16
N MET A 53 -6.41 10.04 0.86
CA MET A 53 -7.24 9.38 -0.15
C MET A 53 -7.25 7.86 0.02
N LYS A 54 -6.09 7.24 0.27
CA LYS A 54 -5.97 5.79 0.53
C LYS A 54 -6.81 5.38 1.74
N GLY A 55 -6.75 6.12 2.85
CA GLY A 55 -7.57 5.85 4.04
C GLY A 55 -9.07 5.95 3.77
N LYS A 56 -9.52 7.00 3.06
CA LYS A 56 -10.93 7.16 2.66
C LYS A 56 -11.41 6.02 1.77
N THR A 57 -10.60 5.62 0.80
CA THR A 57 -10.91 4.51 -0.09
C THR A 57 -10.98 3.19 0.67
N SER A 58 -10.01 2.93 1.57
CA SER A 58 -10.03 1.75 2.43
C SER A 58 -11.31 1.66 3.25
N ALA A 59 -11.71 2.75 3.90
CA ALA A 59 -12.96 2.80 4.67
C ALA A 59 -14.19 2.54 3.80
N ARG A 60 -14.26 3.15 2.61
CA ARG A 60 -15.35 2.94 1.63
C ARG A 60 -15.48 1.48 1.21
N LEU A 61 -14.36 0.78 1.09
CA LEU A 61 -14.30 -0.63 0.69
C LEU A 61 -14.48 -1.62 1.86
N GLY A 62 -14.67 -1.12 3.10
CA GLY A 62 -14.84 -1.95 4.28
C GLY A 62 -13.54 -2.50 4.88
N LEU A 63 -12.38 -2.01 4.44
CA LEU A 63 -11.09 -2.34 5.04
C LEU A 63 -10.92 -1.57 6.36
N TRP A 64 -10.38 -2.22 7.39
CA TRP A 64 -9.81 -1.49 8.50
C TRP A 64 -8.51 -0.82 8.06
N SER A 65 -8.30 0.43 8.42
CA SER A 65 -7.02 1.09 8.15
C SER A 65 -6.64 2.05 9.26
N ASP A 66 -5.34 2.19 9.47
CA ASP A 66 -4.75 3.16 10.39
C ASP A 66 -3.63 3.93 9.70
N THR A 67 -3.36 5.15 10.16
CA THR A 67 -2.29 5.99 9.64
C THR A 67 -1.36 6.40 10.77
N LYS A 68 -0.12 5.96 10.70
CA LYS A 68 0.97 6.38 11.58
C LYS A 68 1.67 7.58 10.95
N VAL A 69 1.56 8.73 11.60
CA VAL A 69 2.25 9.96 11.21
C VAL A 69 3.40 10.19 12.17
N LEU A 70 4.61 10.15 11.64
CA LEU A 70 5.84 10.37 12.41
C LEU A 70 6.40 11.77 12.12
N PRO A 71 7.02 12.42 13.11
CA PRO A 71 7.70 13.70 12.91
C PRO A 71 8.81 13.62 11.86
N GLU A 72 9.12 14.74 11.21
CA GLU A 72 10.19 14.84 10.19
C GLU A 72 11.55 14.40 10.71
N ASN A 73 11.84 14.66 12.00
CA ASN A 73 13.08 14.31 12.66
C ASN A 73 13.13 12.89 13.23
N THR A 74 12.13 12.05 12.93
CA THR A 74 12.13 10.64 13.33
C THR A 74 13.38 9.95 12.80
N SER A 75 14.10 9.26 13.65
CA SER A 75 15.28 8.50 13.25
C SER A 75 14.90 7.26 12.43
N GLU A 76 15.83 6.79 11.59
CA GLU A 76 15.67 5.53 10.88
C GLU A 76 15.38 4.37 11.86
N ALA A 77 16.08 4.32 12.98
CA ALA A 77 15.90 3.26 13.98
C ALA A 77 14.47 3.23 14.56
N GLU A 78 13.88 4.38 14.85
CA GLU A 78 12.50 4.48 15.34
C GLU A 78 11.50 4.04 14.28
N LEU A 79 11.67 4.45 13.01
CA LEU A 79 10.82 4.01 11.91
C LEU A 79 10.90 2.49 11.71
N LEU A 80 12.11 1.92 11.72
CA LEU A 80 12.30 0.49 11.57
C LEU A 80 11.72 -0.30 12.76
N ALA A 81 11.78 0.25 13.98
CA ALA A 81 11.14 -0.36 15.15
C ALA A 81 9.61 -0.42 14.97
N LEU A 82 8.98 0.68 14.56
CA LEU A 82 7.54 0.71 14.25
C LEU A 82 7.18 -0.32 13.17
N ILE A 83 7.97 -0.42 12.10
CA ILE A 83 7.68 -1.39 11.03
C ILE A 83 7.75 -2.83 11.56
N ARG A 84 8.71 -3.16 12.42
CA ARG A 84 8.79 -4.48 13.04
C ARG A 84 7.60 -4.79 13.94
N GLU A 85 7.10 -3.81 14.68
CA GLU A 85 5.86 -3.95 15.47
C GLU A 85 4.65 -4.24 14.54
N LEU A 86 4.51 -3.49 13.45
CA LEU A 86 3.45 -3.70 12.47
C LEU A 86 3.56 -5.06 11.77
N ASN A 87 4.79 -5.53 11.49
CA ASN A 87 5.02 -6.86 10.95
C ASN A 87 4.52 -7.95 11.90
N ALA A 88 4.71 -7.78 13.22
CA ALA A 88 4.28 -8.73 14.24
C ALA A 88 2.78 -8.66 14.55
N ASP A 89 2.10 -7.55 14.25
CA ASP A 89 0.67 -7.39 14.53
C ASP A 89 -0.17 -8.21 13.54
N LYS A 90 -0.93 -9.17 14.08
CA LYS A 90 -1.83 -10.05 13.31
C LYS A 90 -3.04 -9.33 12.71
N LYS A 91 -3.38 -8.12 13.18
CA LYS A 91 -4.46 -7.31 12.62
C LYS A 91 -4.01 -6.54 11.38
N VAL A 92 -2.71 -6.38 11.18
CA VAL A 92 -2.11 -5.68 10.05
C VAL A 92 -1.80 -6.69 8.96
N HIS A 93 -2.50 -6.61 7.84
CA HIS A 93 -2.33 -7.50 6.69
C HIS A 93 -1.50 -6.84 5.58
N GLY A 94 -1.42 -5.51 5.58
CA GLY A 94 -0.62 -4.76 4.63
C GLY A 94 -0.03 -3.50 5.26
N ILE A 95 1.20 -3.20 4.89
CA ILE A 95 1.95 -2.02 5.34
C ILE A 95 2.37 -1.24 4.09
N LEU A 96 2.10 0.06 4.10
CA LEU A 96 2.54 0.98 3.07
C LEU A 96 3.31 2.12 3.74
N VAL A 97 4.59 2.24 3.42
CA VAL A 97 5.41 3.38 3.87
C VAL A 97 5.48 4.40 2.75
N GLN A 98 4.81 5.52 2.96
CA GLN A 98 4.66 6.56 1.95
C GLN A 98 5.97 7.29 1.67
N ALA A 99 6.41 7.28 0.43
CA ALA A 99 7.51 8.11 -0.07
C ALA A 99 7.01 9.52 -0.48
N PRO A 100 7.90 10.53 -0.50
CA PRO A 100 9.31 10.47 -0.14
C PRO A 100 9.55 10.39 1.37
N LEU A 101 10.65 9.78 1.76
CA LEU A 101 11.14 9.79 3.14
C LEU A 101 12.19 10.91 3.34
N PRO A 102 12.37 11.41 4.57
CA PRO A 102 13.47 12.34 4.89
C PRO A 102 14.83 11.78 4.48
N LYS A 103 15.76 12.64 4.03
CA LYS A 103 17.06 12.25 3.46
C LYS A 103 17.96 11.43 4.40
N HIS A 104 17.75 11.53 5.71
CA HIS A 104 18.49 10.78 6.71
C HIS A 104 17.99 9.35 6.92
N ILE A 105 16.89 8.97 6.26
CA ILE A 105 16.31 7.63 6.31
C ILE A 105 16.58 6.93 4.96
N ARG A 106 17.21 5.78 5.02
CA ARG A 106 17.51 4.97 3.82
C ARG A 106 16.28 4.19 3.39
N GLN A 107 15.68 4.63 2.29
CA GLN A 107 14.42 4.08 1.78
C GLN A 107 14.51 2.58 1.47
N GLU A 108 15.64 2.13 0.93
CA GLU A 108 15.89 0.72 0.63
C GLU A 108 15.89 -0.17 1.88
N VAL A 109 16.41 0.35 3.01
CA VAL A 109 16.39 -0.36 4.29
C VAL A 109 14.97 -0.45 4.84
N VAL A 110 14.20 0.63 4.70
CA VAL A 110 12.80 0.68 5.12
C VAL A 110 11.98 -0.35 4.35
N TYR A 111 12.07 -0.37 3.03
CA TYR A 111 11.34 -1.33 2.20
C TYR A 111 11.74 -2.77 2.49
N ALA A 112 13.02 -3.06 2.70
CA ALA A 112 13.51 -4.37 3.07
C ALA A 112 13.13 -4.81 4.51
N THR A 113 12.64 -3.90 5.34
CA THR A 113 12.20 -4.20 6.72
C THR A 113 10.72 -4.57 6.79
N VAL A 114 9.90 -4.11 5.85
CA VAL A 114 8.51 -4.56 5.74
C VAL A 114 8.51 -6.06 5.43
N ALA A 115 7.66 -6.85 6.12
CA ALA A 115 7.55 -8.27 5.80
C ALA A 115 7.05 -8.46 4.35
N PRO A 116 7.68 -9.33 3.54
CA PRO A 116 7.31 -9.48 2.11
C PRO A 116 5.83 -9.76 1.88
N GLU A 117 5.21 -10.51 2.78
CA GLU A 117 3.79 -10.86 2.76
C GLU A 117 2.86 -9.70 3.19
N LYS A 118 3.42 -8.59 3.70
CA LYS A 118 2.69 -7.37 4.07
C LYS A 118 3.09 -6.16 3.22
N ASP A 119 4.05 -6.32 2.30
CA ASP A 119 4.52 -5.27 1.39
C ASP A 119 3.52 -5.04 0.25
N VAL A 120 2.47 -4.28 0.53
CA VAL A 120 1.40 -4.02 -0.46
C VAL A 120 1.82 -3.07 -1.59
N ASP A 121 2.95 -2.38 -1.46
CA ASP A 121 3.52 -1.56 -2.54
C ASP A 121 4.40 -2.36 -3.52
N GLY A 122 4.82 -3.59 -3.15
CA GLY A 122 5.63 -4.45 -3.99
C GLY A 122 7.08 -4.00 -4.16
N PHE A 123 7.64 -3.26 -3.20
CA PHE A 123 9.02 -2.75 -3.26
C PHE A 123 10.03 -3.57 -2.47
N HIS A 124 9.57 -4.55 -1.70
CA HIS A 124 10.47 -5.45 -0.99
C HIS A 124 11.31 -6.25 -2.00
N PRO A 125 12.65 -6.41 -1.79
CA PRO A 125 13.54 -7.13 -2.71
C PRO A 125 13.05 -8.53 -3.10
N ILE A 126 12.41 -9.27 -2.19
CA ILE A 126 11.81 -10.57 -2.48
C ILE A 126 10.66 -10.44 -3.49
N ASN A 127 9.75 -9.48 -3.33
CA ASN A 127 8.64 -9.28 -4.24
C ASN A 127 9.11 -8.81 -5.63
N VAL A 128 10.11 -7.92 -5.67
CA VAL A 128 10.76 -7.50 -6.91
C VAL A 128 11.46 -8.70 -7.58
N GLY A 129 12.17 -9.53 -6.82
CA GLY A 129 12.80 -10.74 -7.33
C GLY A 129 11.78 -11.73 -7.91
N LYS A 130 10.66 -11.96 -7.22
CA LYS A 130 9.56 -12.79 -7.70
C LYS A 130 8.98 -12.26 -9.02
N LEU A 131 8.74 -10.96 -9.11
CA LEU A 131 8.25 -10.33 -10.33
C LEU A 131 9.19 -10.57 -11.51
N LEU A 132 10.50 -10.40 -11.33
CA LEU A 132 11.51 -10.63 -12.36
C LEU A 132 11.57 -12.10 -12.82
N LEU A 133 11.31 -13.03 -11.92
CA LEU A 133 11.28 -14.47 -12.21
C LEU A 133 9.93 -14.96 -12.77
N GLY A 134 8.93 -14.07 -12.90
CA GLY A 134 7.59 -14.44 -13.32
C GLY A 134 6.79 -15.21 -12.25
N ASP A 135 7.24 -15.18 -10.99
CA ASP A 135 6.51 -15.76 -9.86
C ASP A 135 5.37 -14.82 -9.44
N THR A 136 4.13 -15.28 -9.62
CA THR A 136 2.91 -14.52 -9.33
C THR A 136 2.49 -14.55 -7.86
N THR A 137 3.25 -15.19 -6.97
CA THR A 137 2.94 -15.26 -5.54
C THR A 137 3.40 -14.04 -4.75
N GLY A 138 4.15 -13.12 -5.37
CA GLY A 138 4.57 -11.85 -4.79
C GLY A 138 3.62 -10.71 -5.09
N PHE A 139 3.75 -9.62 -4.34
CA PHE A 139 3.07 -8.36 -4.66
C PHE A 139 3.76 -7.66 -5.84
N ARG A 140 2.95 -7.13 -6.76
CA ARG A 140 3.44 -6.31 -7.87
C ARG A 140 3.43 -4.83 -7.45
N PRO A 141 4.41 -4.01 -7.91
CA PRO A 141 4.37 -2.58 -7.67
C PRO A 141 3.07 -1.96 -8.17
N CYS A 142 2.38 -1.22 -7.28
CA CYS A 142 1.01 -0.76 -7.51
C CYS A 142 0.88 0.16 -8.73
N THR A 143 1.84 1.08 -8.94
CA THR A 143 1.77 2.03 -10.07
C THR A 143 1.85 1.33 -11.42
N PRO A 144 2.86 0.50 -11.75
CA PRO A 144 2.86 -0.23 -13.01
C PRO A 144 1.71 -1.24 -13.13
N ALA A 145 1.28 -1.87 -12.05
CA ALA A 145 0.10 -2.73 -12.07
C ALA A 145 -1.16 -1.95 -12.48
N GLY A 146 -1.37 -0.75 -11.92
CA GLY A 146 -2.48 0.12 -12.31
C GLY A 146 -2.41 0.59 -13.77
N VAL A 147 -1.21 0.82 -14.32
CA VAL A 147 -1.03 1.14 -15.74
C VAL A 147 -1.41 -0.04 -16.64
N GLN A 148 -1.20 -1.28 -16.19
CA GLN A 148 -1.60 -2.47 -16.93
C GLN A 148 -3.13 -2.68 -16.99
N GLU A 149 -3.87 -2.14 -16.03
CA GLU A 149 -5.34 -2.21 -16.01
C GLU A 149 -5.99 -1.17 -16.93
N LEU A 150 -5.25 -0.15 -17.36
CA LEU A 150 -5.69 0.88 -18.30
C LEU A 150 -5.60 0.43 -19.75
#